data_f332876c69b2f2a10629bf484dd96c9f
#
_entry.id   f332876c69b2f2a10629bf484dd96c9f
#
_cell.length_a   1.000
_cell.length_b   1.000
_cell.length_c   1.000
_cell.angle_alpha   90.00
_cell.angle_beta   90.00
_cell.angle_gamma   90.00
#
_symmetry.space_group_name_H-M   'P 1'
#
loop_
_entity.id
_entity.type
_entity.pdbx_description
1 polymer ?
#
loop_
_entity_poly.entity_id
_entity_poly.type
_entity_poly.pdbx_seq_one_letter_code
_entity_poly.pdbx_strand_id
1 'polypeptide(L)' 'MSTIFGIKLLNRMDNATDFQAIISKFGCSIKTRIGLHEVSDGICSPSGVILIEFIGSDANDFEKELKALNDIEIQKMVF' A
#
# COMPACT_ATOMS: atom_id res chain seq x y z
N MET A 1 10.18 -15.25 -6.53
CA MET A 1 9.67 -14.02 -7.18
C MET A 1 9.04 -13.11 -6.15
N SER A 2 9.37 -11.84 -6.19
CA SER A 2 8.81 -10.86 -5.26
C SER A 2 8.34 -9.63 -6.03
N THR A 3 7.35 -8.93 -5.45
CA THR A 3 6.84 -7.70 -6.02
C THR A 3 6.87 -6.63 -4.94
N ILE A 4 7.43 -5.48 -5.26
CA ILE A 4 7.41 -4.35 -4.35
C ILE A 4 6.36 -3.36 -4.83
N PHE A 5 5.37 -3.10 -3.98
CA PHE A 5 4.32 -2.13 -4.25
C PHE A 5 4.64 -0.82 -3.55
N GLY A 6 4.60 0.28 -4.30
CA GLY A 6 4.58 1.62 -3.73
C GLY A 6 3.15 2.12 -3.80
N ILE A 7 2.57 2.42 -2.66
CA ILE A 7 1.15 2.77 -2.56
C ILE A 7 1.03 4.15 -1.91
N LYS A 8 0.33 5.05 -2.59
CA LYS A 8 0.06 6.38 -2.05
C LYS A 8 -1.44 6.54 -1.89
N LEU A 9 -1.88 6.76 -0.65
CA LEU A 9 -3.26 7.05 -0.34
C LEU A 9 -3.47 8.56 -0.42
N LEU A 10 -4.21 9.02 -1.43
CA LEU A 10 -4.45 10.44 -1.65
C LEU A 10 -5.46 11.01 -0.65
N ASN A 11 -6.38 10.16 -0.18
CA ASN A 11 -7.32 10.52 0.88
C ASN A 11 -7.30 9.45 1.95
N ARG A 12 -6.32 9.55 2.84
CA ARG A 12 -6.07 8.56 3.88
C ARG A 12 -7.23 8.41 4.86
N MET A 13 -7.95 9.50 5.11
CA MET A 13 -9.07 9.49 6.05
C MET A 13 -10.19 8.56 5.58
N ASP A 14 -10.47 8.55 4.27
CA ASP A 14 -11.56 7.75 3.72
C ASP A 14 -11.17 6.30 3.48
N ASN A 15 -9.89 6.04 3.14
CA ASN A 15 -9.46 4.72 2.66
C ASN A 15 -8.71 3.89 3.70
N ALA A 16 -8.39 4.44 4.87
CA ALA A 16 -7.54 3.76 5.84
C ALA A 16 -8.11 2.43 6.30
N THR A 17 -9.40 2.37 6.59
CA THR A 17 -10.04 1.14 7.07
C THR A 17 -10.06 0.06 6.01
N ASP A 18 -10.44 0.39 4.79
CA ASP A 18 -10.49 -0.56 3.68
C ASP A 18 -9.09 -1.03 3.31
N PHE A 19 -8.11 -0.12 3.32
CA PHE A 19 -6.72 -0.45 3.06
C PHE A 19 -6.18 -1.44 4.11
N GLN A 20 -6.45 -1.21 5.39
CA GLN A 20 -6.00 -2.11 6.45
C GLN A 20 -6.68 -3.48 6.35
N ALA A 21 -7.94 -3.54 5.94
CA ALA A 21 -8.63 -4.80 5.73
C ALA A 21 -7.95 -5.62 4.63
N ILE A 22 -7.55 -4.98 3.53
CA ILE A 22 -6.83 -5.64 2.44
C ILE A 22 -5.47 -6.14 2.91
N ILE A 23 -4.72 -5.32 3.64
CA ILE A 23 -3.41 -5.70 4.19
C ILE A 23 -3.55 -6.92 5.10
N SER A 24 -4.59 -6.94 5.94
CA SER A 24 -4.82 -8.07 6.84
C SER A 24 -5.19 -9.35 6.08
N LYS A 25 -5.98 -9.22 5.03
CA LYS A 25 -6.38 -10.36 4.20
C LYS A 25 -5.18 -11.04 3.55
N PHE A 26 -4.21 -10.26 3.09
CA PHE A 26 -3.02 -10.79 2.42
C PHE A 26 -1.79 -10.85 3.33
N GLY A 27 -1.99 -10.77 4.64
CA GLY A 27 -0.88 -10.66 5.60
C GLY A 27 0.16 -11.76 5.51
N CYS A 28 -0.25 -12.99 5.16
CA CYS A 28 0.69 -14.12 5.05
C CYS A 28 1.62 -13.99 3.83
N SER A 29 1.28 -13.16 2.86
CA SER A 29 2.08 -12.93 1.66
C SER A 29 2.91 -11.66 1.73
N ILE A 30 2.72 -10.84 2.76
CA ILE A 30 3.45 -9.60 2.95
C ILE A 30 4.64 -9.85 3.84
N LYS A 31 5.85 -9.69 3.28
CA LYS A 31 7.09 -9.88 4.02
C LYS A 31 7.52 -8.61 4.75
N THR A 32 7.39 -7.47 4.10
CA THR A 32 7.87 -6.20 4.64
C THR A 32 6.84 -5.10 4.34
N ARG A 33 6.63 -4.24 5.33
CA ARG A 33 5.79 -3.07 5.19
C ARG A 33 6.50 -1.87 5.81
N ILE A 34 6.67 -0.81 5.02
CA ILE A 34 7.33 0.42 5.48
C ILE A 34 6.44 1.61 5.11
N GLY A 35 6.09 2.39 6.11
CA GLY A 35 5.37 3.64 5.89
C GLY A 35 6.33 4.81 5.81
N LEU A 36 6.17 5.63 4.77
CA LEU A 36 6.94 6.85 4.59
C LEU A 36 6.00 8.03 4.77
N HIS A 37 6.35 8.93 5.69
CA HIS A 37 5.58 10.15 5.93
C HIS A 37 6.20 11.32 5.18
N GLU A 38 5.36 12.11 4.54
CA GLU A 38 5.79 13.39 4.03
C GLU A 38 5.76 14.41 5.17
N VAL A 39 6.88 15.08 5.40
CA VAL A 39 6.99 16.11 6.41
C VAL A 39 7.42 17.41 5.71
N SER A 40 6.65 18.47 5.93
CA SER A 40 6.97 19.79 5.42
C SER A 40 6.87 20.77 6.59
N ASP A 41 7.96 21.46 6.87
CA ASP A 41 8.03 22.45 7.96
C ASP A 41 7.59 21.90 9.33
N GLY A 42 7.91 20.64 9.59
CA GLY A 42 7.55 19.96 10.84
C GLY A 42 6.11 19.51 10.93
N ILE A 43 5.34 19.63 9.86
CA ILE A 43 3.94 19.22 9.80
C ILE A 43 3.86 17.91 9.03
N CYS A 44 3.25 16.88 9.64
CA CYS A 44 3.02 15.61 8.98
C CYS A 44 1.86 15.75 8.00
N SER A 45 2.13 15.41 6.72
CA SER A 45 1.09 15.38 5.70
C SER A 45 0.15 14.18 5.94
N PRO A 46 -1.17 14.30 5.68
CA PRO A 46 -2.07 13.15 5.72
C PRO A 46 -1.81 12.17 4.58
N SER A 47 -1.05 12.56 3.55
CA SER A 47 -0.63 11.66 2.50
C SER A 47 0.75 11.09 2.81
N GLY A 48 0.98 9.85 2.42
CA GLY A 48 2.26 9.19 2.59
C GLY A 48 2.35 8.00 1.66
N VAL A 49 3.58 7.54 1.43
CA VAL A 49 3.82 6.37 0.61
C VAL A 49 4.07 5.17 1.51
N ILE A 50 3.45 4.05 1.18
CA ILE A 50 3.63 2.79 1.88
C ILE A 50 4.32 1.83 0.90
N LEU A 51 5.44 1.25 1.33
CA LEU A 51 6.15 0.24 0.55
C LEU A 51 5.82 -1.13 1.11
N ILE A 52 5.42 -2.05 0.24
CA ILE A 52 5.08 -3.42 0.63
C ILE A 52 5.85 -4.39 -0.25
N GLU A 53 6.60 -5.29 0.39
CA GLU A 53 7.22 -6.41 -0.29
C GLU A 53 6.28 -7.61 -0.20
N PHE A 54 5.80 -8.06 -1.36
CA PHE A 54 4.82 -9.14 -1.47
C PHE A 54 5.50 -10.37 -2.06
N ILE A 55 5.41 -11.50 -1.39
CA ILE A 55 6.12 -12.72 -1.77
C ILE A 55 5.20 -13.85 -2.22
N GLY A 56 3.90 -13.67 -2.14
CA GLY A 56 2.94 -14.71 -2.54
C GLY A 56 2.64 -14.72 -4.03
N SER A 57 2.03 -15.82 -4.49
CA SER A 57 1.59 -15.95 -5.87
C SER A 57 0.30 -15.17 -6.14
N ASP A 58 -0.30 -14.60 -5.12
CA ASP A 58 -1.55 -13.85 -5.16
C ASP A 58 -1.35 -12.33 -5.29
N ALA A 59 -0.17 -11.90 -5.79
CA ALA A 59 0.13 -10.49 -5.96
C ALA A 59 -0.87 -9.78 -6.90
N ASN A 60 -1.34 -10.47 -7.94
CA ASN A 60 -2.32 -9.89 -8.86
C ASN A 60 -3.66 -9.64 -8.18
N ASP A 61 -4.08 -10.56 -7.31
CA ASP A 61 -5.32 -10.39 -6.56
C ASP A 61 -5.21 -9.23 -5.57
N PHE A 62 -4.06 -9.10 -4.92
CA PHE A 62 -3.78 -7.99 -4.02
C PHE A 62 -3.86 -6.64 -4.75
N GLU A 63 -3.19 -6.55 -5.90
CA GLU A 63 -3.22 -5.33 -6.71
C GLU A 63 -4.64 -4.98 -7.14
N LYS A 64 -5.42 -5.99 -7.55
CA LYS A 64 -6.79 -5.80 -8.00
C LYS A 64 -7.68 -5.23 -6.89
N GLU A 65 -7.53 -5.72 -5.67
CA GLU A 65 -8.29 -5.20 -4.54
C GLU A 65 -7.87 -3.78 -4.17
N LEU A 66 -6.57 -3.48 -4.26
CA LEU A 66 -6.10 -2.12 -4.02
C LEU A 66 -6.65 -1.15 -5.06
N LYS A 67 -6.69 -1.55 -6.32
CA LYS A 67 -7.20 -0.70 -7.41
C LYS A 67 -8.70 -0.43 -7.30
N ALA A 68 -9.42 -1.22 -6.53
CA ALA A 68 -10.83 -0.99 -6.27
C ALA A 68 -11.07 0.16 -5.28
N LEU A 69 -10.04 0.60 -4.57
CA LEU A 69 -10.13 1.75 -3.68
C LEU A 69 -10.05 3.05 -4.49
N ASN A 70 -10.78 4.08 -4.03
CA ASN A 70 -10.70 5.40 -4.62
C ASN A 70 -9.49 6.17 -4.09
N ASP A 71 -9.00 7.12 -4.87
CA ASP A 71 -7.94 8.04 -4.45
C ASP A 71 -6.67 7.32 -3.99
N ILE A 72 -6.22 6.36 -4.80
CA ILE A 72 -5.02 5.59 -4.53
C ILE A 72 -4.12 5.57 -5.78
N GLU A 73 -2.82 5.71 -5.57
CA GLU A 73 -1.82 5.53 -6.61
C GLU A 73 -0.99 4.30 -6.28
N ILE A 74 -0.74 3.47 -7.28
CA ILE A 74 0.01 2.23 -7.11
C ILE A 74 1.13 2.17 -8.16
N GLN A 75 2.35 1.93 -7.70
CA GLN A 75 3.49 1.60 -8.55
C GLN A 75 4.03 0.25 -8.09
N LYS A 76 4.61 -0.51 -9.01
CA LYS A 76 5.18 -1.80 -8.62
C LYS A 76 6.47 -2.09 -9.35
N MET A 77 7.32 -2.87 -8.68
CA MET A 77 8.54 -3.45 -9.24
C MET A 77 8.48 -4.95 -9.04
N VAL A 78 8.63 -5.70 -10.12
CA VAL A 78 8.58 -7.16 -10.08
C VAL A 78 10.00 -7.70 -10.26
N PHE A 79 10.40 -8.58 -9.35
CA PHE A 79 11.71 -9.23 -9.41
C PHE A 79 11.62 -10.71 -9.66
#